data_7bed7506c8eabca443d775ac87a0beeb
#
_entry.id   7bed7506c8eabca443d775ac87a0beeb
#
_cell.length_a   1.000
_cell.length_b   1.000
_cell.length_c   1.000
_cell.angle_alpha   90.00
_cell.angle_beta   90.00
_cell.angle_gamma   90.00
#
_symmetry.space_group_name_H-M   'P 1'
#
loop_
_entity.id
_entity.type
_entity.pdbx_description
1 polymer ?
#
loop_
_entity_poly.entity_id
_entity_poly.type
_entity_poly.pdbx_seq_one_letter_code
_entity_poly.pdbx_strand_id
1 'polypeptide(L)'
;AWGANVRNAPIFSDPRGKEFSMVFQFEHIGLDQIPGKAKWDLAPLQLSALKEVLTKWQVGLHGKGWNSLFWNNHDLPRIVSRWGNDGAYRQESAKMLATLLHGMQGTPYIYQGEELGMTNVAFPTIDDYRDIETLNMYRERTQAGYSEADILRSLHAKSRDNARTPMQWDATTNAGFTDGTPWLQVNPNYTAINAADEVADAGSVFHHYQALIRLRKQYPIFSEGD
;
A
#
# COMPACT_ATOMS: atom_id res chain seq x y z
N ALA A 1 12.20 -6.73 -7.04
CA ALA A 1 12.26 -8.15 -7.39
C ALA A 1 12.29 -9.00 -6.13
N TRP A 2 11.54 -10.07 -6.09
CA TRP A 2 11.66 -11.08 -5.04
C TRP A 2 13.11 -11.58 -5.01
N GLY A 3 13.75 -11.54 -3.84
CA GLY A 3 15.18 -11.89 -3.70
C GLY A 3 16.15 -10.72 -3.88
N ALA A 4 15.68 -9.52 -4.22
CA ALA A 4 16.54 -8.34 -4.15
C ALA A 4 16.92 -8.06 -2.69
N ASN A 5 18.18 -7.77 -2.47
CA ASN A 5 18.73 -7.36 -1.18
C ASN A 5 19.77 -6.26 -1.42
N VAL A 6 20.17 -5.55 -0.38
CA VAL A 6 21.08 -4.41 -0.50
C VAL A 6 22.46 -4.72 -1.09
N ARG A 7 22.84 -6.02 -1.15
CA ARG A 7 24.13 -6.44 -1.74
C ARG A 7 24.02 -6.64 -3.26
N ASN A 8 22.89 -7.17 -3.74
CA ASN A 8 22.70 -7.45 -5.16
C ASN A 8 21.92 -6.36 -5.91
N ALA A 9 21.10 -5.55 -5.24
CA ALA A 9 20.35 -4.48 -5.87
C ALA A 9 21.23 -3.46 -6.62
N PRO A 10 22.42 -3.06 -6.13
CA PRO A 10 23.32 -2.18 -6.89
C PRO A 10 23.78 -2.76 -8.23
N ILE A 11 23.90 -4.09 -8.34
CA ILE A 11 24.30 -4.73 -9.63
C ILE A 11 23.29 -4.37 -10.72
N PHE A 12 22.01 -4.26 -10.36
CA PHE A 12 20.93 -3.99 -11.31
C PHE A 12 20.61 -2.50 -11.47
N SER A 13 20.84 -1.68 -10.45
CA SER A 13 20.41 -0.27 -10.43
C SER A 13 21.53 0.73 -10.19
N ASP A 14 22.80 0.34 -10.39
CA ASP A 14 23.93 1.29 -10.38
C ASP A 14 23.72 2.33 -11.50
N PRO A 15 23.73 3.63 -11.21
CA PRO A 15 23.56 4.69 -12.23
C PRO A 15 24.55 4.61 -13.38
N ARG A 16 25.72 3.95 -13.17
CA ARG A 16 26.74 3.71 -14.18
C ARG A 16 26.50 2.43 -14.99
N GLY A 17 25.61 1.56 -14.51
CA GLY A 17 25.18 0.33 -15.18
C GLY A 17 24.19 0.61 -16.31
N LYS A 18 23.78 -0.45 -17.01
CA LYS A 18 22.87 -0.36 -18.16
C LYS A 18 21.66 -1.31 -18.02
N GLU A 19 21.50 -1.96 -16.86
CA GLU A 19 20.45 -2.95 -16.64
C GLU A 19 19.10 -2.28 -16.38
N PHE A 20 18.92 -1.71 -15.20
CA PHE A 20 17.68 -1.06 -14.78
C PHE A 20 17.95 0.27 -14.09
N SER A 21 17.00 1.19 -14.18
CA SER A 21 17.08 2.48 -13.49
C SER A 21 16.85 2.37 -11.99
N MET A 22 16.09 1.35 -11.52
CA MET A 22 15.73 1.18 -10.13
C MET A 22 15.25 -0.24 -9.83
N VAL A 23 15.19 -0.57 -8.55
CA VAL A 23 14.69 -1.87 -8.07
C VAL A 23 13.60 -1.70 -7.02
N PHE A 24 12.58 -2.58 -7.07
CA PHE A 24 11.65 -2.78 -5.96
C PHE A 24 12.22 -3.76 -4.95
N GLN A 25 12.19 -3.40 -3.69
CA GLN A 25 12.44 -4.28 -2.56
C GLN A 25 11.14 -4.62 -1.84
N PHE A 26 11.06 -5.78 -1.20
CA PHE A 26 9.85 -6.29 -0.55
C PHE A 26 10.05 -6.67 0.92
N GLU A 27 11.17 -6.31 1.52
CA GLU A 27 11.49 -6.70 2.90
C GLU A 27 10.52 -6.09 3.93
N HIS A 28 9.98 -4.89 3.65
CA HIS A 28 9.01 -4.26 4.54
C HIS A 28 7.62 -4.93 4.52
N ILE A 29 7.29 -5.68 3.46
CA ILE A 29 5.95 -6.23 3.27
C ILE A 29 5.59 -7.29 4.32
N GLY A 30 6.57 -8.05 4.82
CA GLY A 30 6.35 -9.13 5.78
C GLY A 30 6.35 -8.71 7.25
N LEU A 31 6.48 -7.42 7.57
CA LEU A 31 6.72 -6.96 8.94
C LEU A 31 5.51 -7.06 9.88
N ASP A 32 4.33 -7.28 9.34
CA ASP A 32 3.05 -7.42 10.06
C ASP A 32 2.45 -8.82 9.93
N GLN A 33 3.31 -9.82 9.80
CA GLN A 33 2.94 -11.24 9.82
C GLN A 33 3.82 -12.00 10.83
N ILE A 34 3.31 -13.12 11.35
CA ILE A 34 4.08 -13.96 12.26
C ILE A 34 5.26 -14.59 11.49
N PRO A 35 6.51 -14.44 11.96
CA PRO A 35 7.67 -14.98 11.26
C PRO A 35 7.54 -16.49 10.99
N GLY A 36 7.82 -16.90 9.75
CA GLY A 36 7.73 -18.29 9.32
C GLY A 36 6.31 -18.82 9.09
N LYS A 37 5.28 -17.99 9.25
CA LYS A 37 3.90 -18.32 8.95
C LYS A 37 3.44 -17.67 7.62
N ALA A 38 2.22 -17.99 7.20
CA ALA A 38 1.61 -17.38 6.02
C ALA A 38 1.28 -15.90 6.27
N LYS A 39 1.13 -15.12 5.19
CA LYS A 39 0.75 -13.69 5.28
C LYS A 39 -0.57 -13.43 6.02
N TRP A 40 -1.41 -14.47 6.13
CA TRP A 40 -2.71 -14.47 6.80
C TRP A 40 -2.62 -14.57 8.33
N ASP A 41 -1.43 -14.89 8.85
CA ASP A 41 -1.16 -14.99 10.28
C ASP A 41 -0.64 -13.63 10.76
N LEU A 42 -1.58 -12.81 11.22
CA LEU A 42 -1.36 -11.40 11.51
C LEU A 42 -0.49 -11.19 12.75
N ALA A 43 0.42 -10.24 12.67
CA ALA A 43 1.16 -9.69 13.78
C ALA A 43 1.11 -8.16 13.75
N PRO A 44 1.17 -7.48 14.91
CA PRO A 44 1.27 -6.04 14.92
C PRO A 44 2.60 -5.57 14.33
N LEU A 45 2.56 -4.50 13.52
CA LEU A 45 3.77 -3.87 13.00
C LEU A 45 4.65 -3.39 14.16
N GLN A 46 5.92 -3.81 14.15
CA GLN A 46 6.94 -3.27 15.03
C GLN A 46 7.65 -2.11 14.34
N LEU A 47 7.46 -0.89 14.85
CA LEU A 47 8.03 0.31 14.24
C LEU A 47 9.56 0.28 14.16
N SER A 48 10.22 -0.34 15.13
CA SER A 48 11.67 -0.55 15.11
C SER A 48 12.12 -1.38 13.92
N ALA A 49 11.39 -2.48 13.60
CA ALA A 49 11.68 -3.33 12.45
C ALA A 49 11.47 -2.59 11.12
N LEU A 50 10.42 -1.76 11.02
CA LEU A 50 10.20 -0.91 9.84
C LEU A 50 11.36 0.08 9.66
N LYS A 51 11.75 0.77 10.73
CA LYS A 51 12.90 1.71 10.71
C LYS A 51 14.19 1.01 10.28
N GLU A 52 14.46 -0.17 10.81
CA GLU A 52 15.63 -0.96 10.45
C GLU A 52 15.65 -1.28 8.94
N VAL A 53 14.54 -1.79 8.39
CA VAL A 53 14.46 -2.12 6.97
C VAL A 53 14.63 -0.86 6.11
N LEU A 54 13.92 0.22 6.41
CA LEU A 54 14.02 1.47 5.63
C LEU A 54 15.44 2.04 5.70
N THR A 55 16.06 2.12 6.88
CA THR A 55 17.45 2.60 7.05
C THR A 55 18.44 1.72 6.29
N LYS A 56 18.31 0.40 6.39
CA LYS A 56 19.15 -0.56 5.67
C LYS A 56 19.14 -0.31 4.17
N TRP A 57 17.97 -0.06 3.59
CA TRP A 57 17.84 0.18 2.16
C TRP A 57 18.30 1.58 1.74
N GLN A 58 18.00 2.62 2.52
CA GLN A 58 18.48 3.97 2.26
C GLN A 58 20.02 4.03 2.28
N VAL A 59 20.63 3.55 3.36
CA VAL A 59 22.10 3.53 3.51
C VAL A 59 22.77 2.57 2.52
N GLY A 60 22.17 1.40 2.31
CA GLY A 60 22.76 0.36 1.46
C GLY A 60 22.79 0.69 -0.03
N LEU A 61 21.86 1.51 -0.52
CA LEU A 61 21.80 1.95 -1.92
C LEU A 61 22.44 3.32 -2.15
N HIS A 62 22.72 4.09 -1.11
CA HIS A 62 23.27 5.44 -1.25
C HIS A 62 24.55 5.43 -2.11
N GLY A 63 24.55 6.22 -3.20
CA GLY A 63 25.63 6.32 -4.18
C GLY A 63 25.90 5.04 -5.00
N LYS A 64 25.11 3.98 -4.87
CA LYS A 64 25.34 2.67 -5.50
C LYS A 64 24.16 2.12 -6.29
N GLY A 65 22.96 2.65 -6.06
CA GLY A 65 21.75 2.15 -6.71
C GLY A 65 20.55 3.04 -6.42
N TRP A 66 19.39 2.65 -6.94
CA TRP A 66 18.17 3.45 -6.81
C TRP A 66 16.98 2.57 -6.42
N ASN A 67 16.21 3.02 -5.41
CA ASN A 67 15.07 2.28 -4.89
C ASN A 67 13.75 2.79 -5.48
N SER A 68 12.87 1.86 -5.85
CA SER A 68 11.45 2.14 -6.08
C SER A 68 10.73 2.09 -4.73
N LEU A 69 10.27 3.25 -4.27
CA LEU A 69 9.59 3.40 -2.97
C LEU A 69 8.09 3.18 -3.15
N PHE A 70 7.48 2.35 -2.33
CA PHE A 70 6.03 2.10 -2.39
C PHE A 70 5.48 1.58 -1.07
N TRP A 71 4.21 1.85 -0.82
CA TRP A 71 3.43 1.25 0.25
C TRP A 71 2.43 0.24 -0.28
N ASN A 72 1.77 0.56 -1.38
CA ASN A 72 0.70 -0.21 -1.97
C ASN A 72 1.06 -0.73 -3.36
N ASN A 73 0.38 -1.79 -3.75
CA ASN A 73 0.25 -2.28 -5.12
C ASN A 73 -1.01 -3.14 -5.22
N HIS A 74 -1.27 -3.74 -6.38
CA HIS A 74 -2.43 -4.60 -6.65
C HIS A 74 -2.44 -5.93 -5.85
N ASP A 75 -1.38 -6.25 -5.12
CA ASP A 75 -1.24 -7.46 -4.31
C ASP A 75 -1.20 -7.20 -2.80
N LEU A 76 -1.30 -5.93 -2.38
CA LEU A 76 -1.19 -5.52 -0.99
C LEU A 76 -2.46 -4.80 -0.52
N PRO A 77 -2.86 -4.97 0.75
CA PRO A 77 -3.97 -4.19 1.31
C PRO A 77 -3.65 -2.70 1.34
N ARG A 78 -4.68 -1.86 1.47
CA ARG A 78 -4.54 -0.41 1.57
C ARG A 78 -3.70 -0.03 2.78
N ILE A 79 -2.69 0.80 2.57
CA ILE A 79 -1.68 1.09 3.61
C ILE A 79 -2.28 1.80 4.83
N VAL A 80 -3.27 2.67 4.64
CA VAL A 80 -3.93 3.37 5.76
C VAL A 80 -4.60 2.38 6.70
N SER A 81 -5.29 1.37 6.18
CA SER A 81 -5.90 0.30 6.98
C SER A 81 -4.87 -0.66 7.56
N ARG A 82 -3.77 -0.85 6.86
CA ARG A 82 -2.75 -1.81 7.25
C ARG A 82 -1.86 -1.31 8.38
N TRP A 83 -1.37 -0.07 8.31
CA TRP A 83 -0.38 0.48 9.24
C TRP A 83 -0.76 1.84 9.84
N GLY A 84 -1.89 2.40 9.43
CA GLY A 84 -2.44 3.63 9.96
C GLY A 84 -3.67 3.40 10.82
N ASN A 85 -4.43 4.45 11.00
CA ASN A 85 -5.77 4.44 11.57
C ASN A 85 -6.74 4.85 10.47
N ASP A 86 -7.56 3.92 9.98
CA ASP A 86 -8.52 4.16 8.89
C ASP A 86 -9.89 4.66 9.38
N GLY A 87 -10.01 4.93 10.68
CA GLY A 87 -11.15 5.56 11.30
C GLY A 87 -10.97 7.07 11.50
N ALA A 88 -11.02 7.53 12.75
CA ALA A 88 -11.01 8.93 13.12
C ALA A 88 -9.74 9.70 12.67
N TYR A 89 -8.62 9.01 12.50
CA TYR A 89 -7.34 9.60 12.07
C TYR A 89 -6.89 9.14 10.68
N ARG A 90 -7.84 8.84 9.78
CA ARG A 90 -7.56 8.37 8.42
C ARG A 90 -6.69 9.35 7.63
N GLN A 91 -7.09 10.62 7.61
CA GLN A 91 -6.38 11.65 6.86
C GLN A 91 -4.96 11.89 7.39
N GLU A 92 -4.81 11.99 8.70
CA GLU A 92 -3.52 12.18 9.36
C GLU A 92 -2.59 10.98 9.11
N SER A 93 -3.14 9.76 9.19
CA SER A 93 -2.40 8.53 8.90
C SER A 93 -1.95 8.47 7.44
N ALA A 94 -2.84 8.79 6.48
CA ALA A 94 -2.50 8.82 5.06
C ALA A 94 -1.41 9.85 4.76
N LYS A 95 -1.53 11.07 5.30
CA LYS A 95 -0.54 12.14 5.15
C LYS A 95 0.80 11.79 5.78
N MET A 96 0.81 11.20 6.96
CA MET A 96 2.03 10.74 7.63
C MET A 96 2.76 9.69 6.80
N LEU A 97 2.05 8.68 6.30
CA LEU A 97 2.60 7.62 5.44
C LEU A 97 3.14 8.18 4.12
N ALA A 98 2.39 9.11 3.50
CA ALA A 98 2.84 9.81 2.29
C ALA A 98 4.13 10.61 2.55
N THR A 99 4.19 11.35 3.66
CA THR A 99 5.37 12.15 4.04
C THR A 99 6.59 11.26 4.24
N LEU A 100 6.45 10.13 4.95
CA LEU A 100 7.53 9.18 5.15
C LEU A 100 8.06 8.64 3.81
N LEU A 101 7.15 8.22 2.91
CA LEU A 101 7.55 7.67 1.61
C LEU A 101 8.29 8.71 0.75
N HIS A 102 7.72 9.91 0.64
CA HIS A 102 8.26 10.97 -0.22
C HIS A 102 9.50 11.65 0.37
N GLY A 103 9.75 11.53 1.67
CA GLY A 103 10.95 12.03 2.33
C GLY A 103 12.20 11.16 2.14
N MET A 104 12.06 9.95 1.60
CA MET A 104 13.17 9.02 1.35
C MET A 104 13.81 9.23 -0.03
N GLN A 105 15.11 8.91 -0.15
CA GLN A 105 15.80 8.84 -1.43
C GLN A 105 15.29 7.64 -2.24
N GLY A 106 14.90 7.88 -3.49
CA GLY A 106 14.31 6.88 -4.39
C GLY A 106 13.16 7.49 -5.21
N THR A 107 12.49 6.66 -5.99
CA THR A 107 11.31 7.06 -6.78
C THR A 107 10.03 6.59 -6.09
N PRO A 108 9.19 7.49 -5.55
CA PRO A 108 7.90 7.13 -4.98
C PRO A 108 6.94 6.63 -6.06
N TYR A 109 6.30 5.49 -5.80
CA TYR A 109 5.21 4.94 -6.59
C TYR A 109 3.92 5.09 -5.78
N ILE A 110 2.96 5.81 -6.33
CA ILE A 110 1.65 6.03 -5.72
C ILE A 110 0.67 5.05 -6.38
N TYR A 111 0.13 4.13 -5.60
CA TYR A 111 -0.90 3.22 -6.09
C TYR A 111 -2.25 3.92 -6.11
N GLN A 112 -3.06 3.70 -7.15
CA GLN A 112 -4.38 4.32 -7.32
C GLN A 112 -5.23 4.24 -6.05
N GLY A 113 -5.76 5.40 -5.62
CA GLY A 113 -6.56 5.55 -4.40
C GLY A 113 -5.75 5.78 -3.12
N GLU A 114 -4.41 5.62 -3.15
CA GLU A 114 -3.54 5.97 -2.03
C GLU A 114 -3.58 7.48 -1.77
N GLU A 115 -3.60 8.27 -2.85
CA GLU A 115 -3.72 9.73 -2.84
C GLU A 115 -5.08 10.24 -2.32
N LEU A 116 -6.07 9.38 -2.22
CA LEU A 116 -7.37 9.68 -1.60
C LEU A 116 -7.46 9.15 -0.16
N GLY A 117 -6.46 8.41 0.30
CA GLY A 117 -6.53 7.68 1.55
C GLY A 117 -7.63 6.61 1.55
N MET A 118 -7.84 5.90 0.42
CA MET A 118 -8.76 4.78 0.34
C MET A 118 -8.37 3.69 1.32
N THR A 119 -9.36 3.04 1.92
CA THR A 119 -9.21 2.03 2.96
C THR A 119 -9.49 0.62 2.44
N ASN A 120 -9.17 -0.39 3.25
CA ASN A 120 -9.63 -1.75 3.00
C ASN A 120 -11.16 -1.80 3.01
N VAL A 121 -11.69 -2.79 2.30
CA VAL A 121 -13.10 -3.16 2.35
C VAL A 121 -13.28 -4.39 3.24
N ALA A 122 -14.27 -4.37 4.11
CA ALA A 122 -14.61 -5.50 4.96
C ALA A 122 -15.83 -6.21 4.38
N PHE A 123 -15.63 -7.00 3.33
CA PHE A 123 -16.72 -7.77 2.75
C PHE A 123 -17.27 -8.78 3.76
N PRO A 124 -18.61 -8.88 3.88
CA PRO A 124 -19.25 -9.66 4.92
C PRO A 124 -19.09 -11.17 4.75
N THR A 125 -18.95 -11.65 3.50
CA THR A 125 -18.89 -13.08 3.19
C THR A 125 -17.82 -13.41 2.19
N ILE A 126 -17.44 -14.69 2.10
CA ILE A 126 -16.47 -15.16 1.12
C ILE A 126 -16.97 -15.00 -0.33
N ASP A 127 -18.28 -15.00 -0.54
CA ASP A 127 -18.90 -14.88 -1.86
C ASP A 127 -18.69 -13.49 -2.49
N ASP A 128 -18.32 -12.51 -1.69
CA ASP A 128 -18.02 -11.15 -2.14
C ASP A 128 -16.59 -11.01 -2.70
N TYR A 129 -15.71 -11.96 -2.37
CA TYR A 129 -14.32 -11.96 -2.82
C TYR A 129 -14.15 -12.62 -4.19
N ARG A 130 -13.18 -12.16 -4.97
CA ARG A 130 -12.87 -12.68 -6.32
C ARG A 130 -11.43 -13.18 -6.44
N ASP A 131 -10.55 -12.77 -5.55
CA ASP A 131 -9.14 -13.15 -5.59
C ASP A 131 -8.94 -14.64 -5.30
N ILE A 132 -8.31 -15.33 -6.25
CA ILE A 132 -8.09 -16.79 -6.15
C ILE A 132 -7.25 -17.21 -4.94
N GLU A 133 -6.28 -16.37 -4.53
CA GLU A 133 -5.48 -16.64 -3.32
C GLU A 133 -6.36 -16.57 -2.06
N THR A 134 -7.26 -15.60 -2.00
CA THR A 134 -8.26 -15.44 -0.95
C THR A 134 -9.19 -16.65 -0.87
N LEU A 135 -9.74 -17.08 -2.02
CA LEU A 135 -10.64 -18.24 -2.10
C LEU A 135 -9.95 -19.56 -1.73
N ASN A 136 -8.69 -19.74 -2.11
CA ASN A 136 -7.91 -20.90 -1.73
C ASN A 136 -7.64 -20.93 -0.23
N MET A 137 -7.18 -19.81 0.35
CA MET A 137 -6.92 -19.70 1.78
C MET A 137 -8.18 -19.97 2.62
N TYR A 138 -9.34 -19.44 2.18
CA TYR A 138 -10.61 -19.70 2.86
C TYR A 138 -10.89 -21.20 2.93
N ARG A 139 -10.80 -21.92 1.79
CA ARG A 139 -11.00 -23.38 1.73
C ARG A 139 -10.02 -24.14 2.62
N GLU A 140 -8.75 -23.83 2.52
CA GLU A 140 -7.69 -24.49 3.29
C GLU A 140 -7.88 -24.30 4.80
N ARG A 141 -8.16 -23.09 5.25
CA ARG A 141 -8.38 -22.81 6.67
C ARG A 141 -9.68 -23.38 7.20
N THR A 142 -10.75 -23.38 6.41
CA THR A 142 -12.01 -24.06 6.77
C THR A 142 -11.79 -25.55 6.97
N GLN A 143 -11.07 -26.22 6.05
CA GLN A 143 -10.71 -27.64 6.18
C GLN A 143 -9.79 -27.90 7.38
N ALA A 144 -8.96 -26.95 7.75
CA ALA A 144 -8.09 -27.03 8.92
C ALA A 144 -8.81 -26.68 10.25
N GLY A 145 -10.12 -26.38 10.22
CA GLY A 145 -10.94 -26.14 11.38
C GLY A 145 -10.86 -24.72 11.98
N TYR A 146 -10.36 -23.73 11.22
CA TYR A 146 -10.42 -22.33 11.64
C TYR A 146 -11.88 -21.83 11.65
N SER A 147 -12.20 -20.94 12.58
CA SER A 147 -13.51 -20.30 12.59
C SER A 147 -13.66 -19.34 11.39
N GLU A 148 -14.87 -19.19 10.87
CA GLU A 148 -15.15 -18.23 9.79
C GLU A 148 -14.78 -16.80 10.20
N ALA A 149 -15.04 -16.42 11.45
CA ALA A 149 -14.67 -15.11 11.96
C ALA A 149 -13.15 -14.86 11.94
N ASP A 150 -12.32 -15.88 12.24
CA ASP A 150 -10.87 -15.76 12.16
C ASP A 150 -10.38 -15.65 10.72
N ILE A 151 -11.01 -16.42 9.83
CA ILE A 151 -10.69 -16.36 8.40
C ILE A 151 -11.04 -14.99 7.84
N LEU A 152 -12.26 -14.51 8.06
CA LEU A 152 -12.70 -13.19 7.59
C LEU A 152 -11.83 -12.06 8.15
N ARG A 153 -11.44 -12.13 9.43
CA ARG A 153 -10.49 -11.16 10.01
C ARG A 153 -9.18 -11.10 9.21
N SER A 154 -8.63 -12.25 8.82
CA SER A 154 -7.43 -12.30 7.99
C SER A 154 -7.67 -11.74 6.60
N LEU A 155 -8.84 -12.01 5.99
CA LEU A 155 -9.22 -11.49 4.68
C LEU A 155 -9.40 -9.96 4.69
N HIS A 156 -10.10 -9.43 5.69
CA HIS A 156 -10.26 -7.98 5.86
C HIS A 156 -8.91 -7.26 5.97
N ALA A 157 -7.91 -7.92 6.59
CA ALA A 157 -6.59 -7.34 6.76
C ALA A 157 -5.67 -7.52 5.53
N LYS A 158 -5.74 -8.65 4.81
CA LYS A 158 -4.67 -9.07 3.88
C LYS A 158 -5.13 -9.48 2.49
N SER A 159 -6.43 -9.57 2.20
CA SER A 159 -6.90 -9.91 0.85
C SER A 159 -6.43 -8.86 -0.18
N ARG A 160 -6.01 -9.33 -1.35
CA ARG A 160 -5.64 -8.47 -2.49
C ARG A 160 -6.84 -7.69 -3.02
N ASP A 161 -8.06 -8.18 -2.83
CA ASP A 161 -9.28 -7.48 -3.25
C ASP A 161 -9.46 -6.13 -2.54
N ASN A 162 -8.87 -5.94 -1.36
CA ASN A 162 -8.82 -4.63 -0.70
C ASN A 162 -8.20 -3.52 -1.58
N ALA A 163 -7.20 -3.87 -2.39
CA ALA A 163 -6.55 -2.93 -3.33
C ALA A 163 -7.23 -2.89 -4.70
N ARG A 164 -8.15 -3.82 -4.98
CA ARG A 164 -8.76 -4.01 -6.30
C ARG A 164 -10.21 -3.56 -6.40
N THR A 165 -10.76 -3.01 -5.31
CA THR A 165 -12.06 -2.35 -5.35
C THR A 165 -12.03 -1.23 -6.39
N PRO A 166 -13.17 -0.93 -7.07
CA PRO A 166 -13.25 0.17 -8.00
C PRO A 166 -12.75 1.48 -7.42
N MET A 167 -12.11 2.31 -8.25
CA MET A 167 -11.67 3.65 -7.88
C MET A 167 -12.89 4.49 -7.50
N GLN A 168 -12.78 5.24 -6.41
CA GLN A 168 -13.85 6.08 -5.88
C GLN A 168 -13.73 7.49 -6.48
N TRP A 169 -14.44 7.73 -7.60
CA TRP A 169 -14.36 9.00 -8.31
C TRP A 169 -15.22 10.09 -7.68
N ASP A 170 -16.44 9.73 -7.27
CA ASP A 170 -17.39 10.67 -6.64
C ASP A 170 -18.40 9.93 -5.74
N ALA A 171 -19.37 10.67 -5.17
CA ALA A 171 -20.41 10.13 -4.30
C ALA A 171 -21.65 9.58 -5.04
N THR A 172 -21.62 9.47 -6.39
CA THR A 172 -22.71 8.90 -7.17
C THR A 172 -22.70 7.37 -7.17
N THR A 173 -23.71 6.76 -7.76
CA THR A 173 -23.86 5.30 -7.83
C THR A 173 -22.56 4.65 -8.34
N ASN A 174 -22.15 3.55 -7.69
CA ASN A 174 -20.90 2.85 -7.95
C ASN A 174 -19.66 3.75 -7.87
N ALA A 175 -19.69 4.81 -7.06
CA ALA A 175 -18.61 5.78 -6.90
C ALA A 175 -18.22 6.47 -8.22
N GLY A 176 -19.15 6.67 -9.15
CA GLY A 176 -18.87 7.22 -10.47
C GLY A 176 -17.99 6.31 -11.35
N PHE A 177 -17.73 5.07 -10.93
CA PHE A 177 -16.84 4.16 -11.65
C PHE A 177 -17.49 3.50 -12.88
N THR A 178 -18.77 3.14 -12.78
CA THR A 178 -19.50 2.47 -13.87
C THR A 178 -21.00 2.61 -13.70
N ASP A 179 -21.72 2.66 -14.81
CA ASP A 179 -23.18 2.58 -14.86
C ASP A 179 -23.70 1.13 -14.80
N GLY A 180 -22.83 0.15 -14.99
CA GLY A 180 -23.13 -1.28 -14.91
C GLY A 180 -22.84 -1.87 -13.52
N THR A 181 -22.85 -3.20 -13.44
CA THR A 181 -22.45 -3.92 -12.23
C THR A 181 -20.92 -4.01 -12.18
N PRO A 182 -20.25 -3.46 -11.17
CA PRO A 182 -18.81 -3.60 -11.03
C PRO A 182 -18.42 -5.06 -10.75
N TRP A 183 -17.28 -5.51 -11.27
CA TRP A 183 -16.79 -6.89 -11.10
C TRP A 183 -16.52 -7.26 -9.64
N LEU A 184 -16.16 -6.26 -8.83
CA LEU A 184 -15.97 -6.30 -7.40
C LEU A 184 -16.77 -5.14 -6.78
N GLN A 185 -17.41 -5.36 -5.65
CA GLN A 185 -18.21 -4.32 -5.00
C GLN A 185 -17.36 -3.09 -4.68
N VAL A 186 -17.93 -1.92 -4.89
CA VAL A 186 -17.33 -0.65 -4.45
C VAL A 186 -17.27 -0.64 -2.92
N ASN A 187 -16.20 -0.11 -2.35
CA ASN A 187 -16.13 0.11 -0.91
C ASN A 187 -17.24 1.09 -0.49
N PRO A 188 -18.14 0.72 0.43
CA PRO A 188 -19.31 1.54 0.76
C PRO A 188 -18.99 2.93 1.32
N ASN A 189 -17.75 3.18 1.72
CA ASN A 189 -17.30 4.49 2.21
C ASN A 189 -17.03 5.51 1.08
N TYR A 190 -17.30 5.19 -0.18
CA TYR A 190 -17.09 6.08 -1.32
C TYR A 190 -17.86 7.40 -1.22
N THR A 191 -18.97 7.43 -0.48
CA THR A 191 -19.75 8.65 -0.23
C THR A 191 -19.02 9.68 0.64
N ALA A 192 -17.94 9.26 1.34
CA ALA A 192 -17.12 10.11 2.21
C ALA A 192 -15.65 10.16 1.79
N ILE A 193 -15.21 9.20 0.96
CA ILE A 193 -13.83 9.10 0.48
C ILE A 193 -13.89 8.95 -1.04
N ASN A 194 -13.68 10.02 -1.77
CA ASN A 194 -13.71 10.02 -3.23
C ASN A 194 -12.88 11.16 -3.80
N ALA A 195 -12.52 11.04 -5.08
CA ALA A 195 -11.67 11.99 -5.75
C ALA A 195 -12.27 13.39 -5.84
N ALA A 196 -13.58 13.50 -6.08
CA ALA A 196 -14.24 14.80 -6.21
C ALA A 196 -14.14 15.62 -4.91
N ASP A 197 -14.42 15.00 -3.77
CA ASP A 197 -14.35 15.66 -2.47
C ASP A 197 -12.90 15.96 -2.06
N GLU A 198 -11.96 15.00 -2.29
CA GLU A 198 -10.54 15.20 -1.98
C GLU A 198 -9.91 16.32 -2.83
N VAL A 199 -10.32 16.49 -4.08
CA VAL A 199 -9.86 17.61 -4.93
C VAL A 199 -10.47 18.93 -4.48
N ALA A 200 -11.72 18.95 -3.99
CA ALA A 200 -12.38 20.16 -3.52
C ALA A 200 -11.86 20.67 -2.16
N ASP A 201 -11.36 19.75 -1.30
CA ASP A 201 -10.85 20.11 0.02
C ASP A 201 -9.33 20.40 -0.04
N ALA A 202 -8.94 21.67 0.11
CA ALA A 202 -7.53 22.09 0.14
C ALA A 202 -6.71 21.43 1.28
N GLY A 203 -7.37 20.94 2.33
CA GLY A 203 -6.76 20.23 3.45
C GLY A 203 -6.66 18.72 3.24
N SER A 204 -7.07 18.17 2.12
CA SER A 204 -7.21 16.75 1.85
C SER A 204 -5.89 15.95 1.76
N VAL A 205 -6.00 14.65 1.68
CA VAL A 205 -4.88 13.74 1.39
C VAL A 205 -4.35 13.99 -0.02
N PHE A 206 -5.23 14.22 -1.00
CA PHE A 206 -4.85 14.53 -2.38
C PHE A 206 -3.93 15.75 -2.48
N HIS A 207 -4.31 16.87 -1.87
CA HIS A 207 -3.48 18.07 -1.89
C HIS A 207 -2.17 17.91 -1.13
N HIS A 208 -2.14 17.05 -0.11
CA HIS A 208 -0.90 16.70 0.57
C HIS A 208 0.07 15.95 -0.35
N TYR A 209 -0.40 14.94 -1.10
CA TYR A 209 0.41 14.27 -2.14
C TYR A 209 0.89 15.24 -3.21
N GLN A 210 0.01 16.12 -3.69
CA GLN A 210 0.38 17.17 -4.65
C GLN A 210 1.52 18.06 -4.11
N ALA A 211 1.44 18.46 -2.85
CA ALA A 211 2.49 19.26 -2.20
C ALA A 211 3.81 18.51 -2.09
N LEU A 212 3.79 17.24 -1.68
CA LEU A 212 5.00 16.40 -1.60
C LEU A 212 5.67 16.19 -2.95
N ILE A 213 4.89 15.93 -4.01
CA ILE A 213 5.41 15.80 -5.38
C ILE A 213 6.07 17.12 -5.83
N ARG A 214 5.43 18.26 -5.52
CA ARG A 214 5.98 19.58 -5.83
C ARG A 214 7.30 19.83 -5.11
N LEU A 215 7.37 19.52 -3.81
CA LEU A 215 8.60 19.66 -3.01
C LEU A 215 9.73 18.82 -3.59
N ARG A 216 9.48 17.55 -3.94
CA ARG A 216 10.49 16.69 -4.57
C ARG A 216 11.00 17.22 -5.90
N LYS A 217 10.12 17.84 -6.72
CA LYS A 217 10.52 18.46 -7.99
C LYS A 217 11.31 19.76 -7.80
N GLN A 218 10.98 20.50 -6.75
CA GLN A 218 11.59 21.81 -6.48
C GLN A 218 12.93 21.71 -5.77
N TYR A 219 13.08 20.72 -4.89
CA TYR A 219 14.24 20.57 -4.02
C TYR A 219 14.98 19.26 -4.26
N PRO A 220 16.12 19.28 -4.97
CA PRO A 220 16.90 18.06 -5.25
C PRO A 220 17.33 17.28 -4.02
N ILE A 221 17.40 17.92 -2.84
CA ILE A 221 17.78 17.27 -1.58
C ILE A 221 16.94 16.02 -1.27
N PHE A 222 15.68 15.96 -1.71
CA PHE A 222 14.83 14.77 -1.53
C PHE A 222 15.26 13.58 -2.39
N SER A 223 16.04 13.79 -3.42
CA SER A 223 16.54 12.74 -4.31
C SER A 223 18.06 12.59 -4.28
N GLU A 224 18.78 13.67 -4.02
CA GLU A 224 20.25 13.75 -4.14
C GLU A 224 20.94 14.10 -2.81
N GLY A 225 20.19 14.35 -1.74
CA GLY A 225 20.73 14.69 -0.43
C GLY A 225 21.44 13.53 0.25
N ASP A 226 22.45 13.85 1.08
CA ASP A 226 23.22 12.93 1.92
C ASP A 226 22.55 12.72 3.30
#